data_0cf7eb85bf10bc76fa1c58d9115f269b
#
_entry.id   0cf7eb85bf10bc76fa1c58d9115f269b
#
_cell.length_a   1.000
_cell.length_b   1.000
_cell.length_c   1.000
_cell.angle_alpha   90.00
_cell.angle_beta   90.00
_cell.angle_gamma   90.00
#
_symmetry.space_group_name_H-M   'P 1'
#
loop_
_entity.id
_entity.type
_entity.pdbx_description
1 polymer ?
#
loop_
_entity_poly.entity_id
_entity_poly.type
_entity_poly.pdbx_seq_one_letter_code
_entity_poly.pdbx_strand_id
1 'polypeptide(L)'
;MNKGVISVLVAYLIWGLYPFYFHAMQHVAPAEIVIHRVLWTFALLAVYLFCSRRWRWIQKAVTDKRTVAVFLMSSVLITANWSTYTYAIVTNQTLEASLGYFMNPLVSVLLGTVFLKEKLNKAQTLAILFACAGVMWV
;
A
#
# COMPACT_ATOMS: atom_id res chain seq x y z
N MET A 1 -15.20 -23.67 -4.65
CA MET A 1 -14.30 -22.64 -4.08
C MET A 1 -14.97 -21.28 -4.27
N ASN A 2 -15.19 -20.49 -3.22
CA ASN A 2 -15.87 -19.20 -3.32
C ASN A 2 -15.06 -18.25 -4.23
N LYS A 3 -15.73 -17.56 -5.15
CA LYS A 3 -15.09 -16.59 -6.08
C LYS A 3 -14.19 -15.59 -5.32
N GLY A 4 -14.56 -15.18 -4.11
CA GLY A 4 -13.75 -14.31 -3.25
C GLY A 4 -12.42 -14.93 -2.85
N VAL A 5 -12.38 -16.22 -2.49
CA VAL A 5 -11.13 -16.91 -2.14
C VAL A 5 -10.17 -16.98 -3.33
N ILE A 6 -10.70 -17.28 -4.52
CA ILE A 6 -9.88 -17.30 -5.74
C ILE A 6 -9.30 -15.92 -6.02
N SER A 7 -10.11 -14.86 -5.92
CA SER A 7 -9.64 -13.48 -6.16
C SER A 7 -8.54 -13.07 -5.18
N VAL A 8 -8.67 -13.45 -3.90
CA VAL A 8 -7.64 -13.17 -2.89
C VAL A 8 -6.35 -13.92 -3.19
N LEU A 9 -6.44 -15.22 -3.52
CA LEU A 9 -5.26 -16.02 -3.88
C LEU A 9 -4.53 -15.44 -5.09
N VAL A 10 -5.27 -15.08 -6.14
CA VAL A 10 -4.69 -14.45 -7.35
C VAL A 10 -4.02 -13.13 -7.01
N ALA A 11 -4.64 -12.30 -6.18
CA ALA A 11 -4.06 -11.02 -5.76
C ALA A 11 -2.74 -11.22 -5.01
N TYR A 12 -2.69 -12.17 -4.06
CA TYR A 12 -1.45 -12.46 -3.32
C TYR A 12 -0.36 -13.08 -4.20
N LEU A 13 -0.72 -13.93 -5.18
CA LEU A 13 0.24 -14.45 -6.14
C LEU A 13 0.85 -13.32 -7.00
N ILE A 14 0.02 -12.40 -7.49
CA ILE A 14 0.50 -11.23 -8.24
C ILE A 14 1.42 -10.38 -7.34
N TRP A 15 1.05 -10.11 -6.10
CA TRP A 15 1.87 -9.34 -5.18
C TRP A 15 3.19 -10.04 -4.84
N GLY A 16 3.17 -11.36 -4.69
CA GLY A 16 4.40 -12.16 -4.48
C GLY A 16 5.39 -12.10 -5.64
N LEU A 17 4.93 -11.79 -6.85
CA LEU A 17 5.79 -11.60 -8.02
C LEU A 17 6.40 -10.19 -8.13
N TYR A 18 5.90 -9.21 -7.38
CA TYR A 18 6.38 -7.82 -7.44
C TYR A 18 7.89 -7.67 -7.15
N PRO A 19 8.49 -8.35 -6.16
CA PRO A 19 9.93 -8.26 -5.93
C PRO A 19 10.76 -8.68 -7.13
N PHE A 20 10.35 -9.74 -7.85
CA PHE A 20 11.05 -10.18 -9.08
C PHE A 20 10.98 -9.14 -10.18
N TYR A 21 9.83 -8.49 -10.35
CA TYR A 21 9.66 -7.40 -11.31
C TYR A 21 10.57 -6.22 -10.99
N PHE A 22 10.64 -5.77 -9.74
CA PHE A 22 11.51 -4.67 -9.35
C PHE A 22 12.99 -5.06 -9.36
N HIS A 23 13.32 -6.31 -9.02
CA HIS A 23 14.69 -6.81 -9.12
C HIS A 23 15.22 -6.75 -10.55
N ALA A 24 14.38 -7.04 -11.55
CA ALA A 24 14.75 -6.89 -12.95
C ALA A 24 15.05 -5.44 -13.38
N MET A 25 14.58 -4.45 -12.60
CA MET A 25 14.78 -3.01 -12.84
C MET A 25 15.82 -2.36 -11.93
N GLN A 26 16.71 -3.11 -11.30
CA GLN A 26 17.76 -2.59 -10.39
C GLN A 26 18.71 -1.58 -11.05
N HIS A 27 18.80 -1.60 -12.38
CA HIS A 27 19.61 -0.66 -13.16
C HIS A 27 18.92 0.70 -13.36
N VAL A 28 17.66 0.85 -12.94
CA VAL A 28 16.86 2.08 -13.06
C VAL A 28 16.77 2.76 -11.70
N ALA A 29 16.89 4.08 -11.67
CA ALA A 29 16.76 4.83 -10.43
C ALA A 29 15.35 4.63 -9.80
N PRO A 30 15.25 4.36 -8.47
CA PRO A 30 13.97 4.13 -7.82
C PRO A 30 12.95 5.24 -8.04
N ALA A 31 13.40 6.50 -8.04
CA ALA A 31 12.55 7.65 -8.30
C ALA A 31 11.94 7.63 -9.71
N GLU A 32 12.72 7.21 -10.71
CA GLU A 32 12.26 7.10 -12.09
C GLU A 32 11.16 6.06 -12.24
N ILE A 33 11.32 4.90 -11.59
CA ILE A 33 10.30 3.84 -11.56
C ILE A 33 8.98 4.38 -10.98
N VAL A 34 9.05 5.11 -9.87
CA VAL A 34 7.86 5.67 -9.21
C VAL A 34 7.21 6.73 -10.08
N ILE A 35 7.99 7.63 -10.69
CA ILE A 35 7.48 8.68 -11.59
C ILE A 35 6.76 8.07 -12.79
N HIS A 36 7.38 7.12 -13.47
CA HIS A 36 6.76 6.44 -14.61
C HIS A 36 5.47 5.72 -14.21
N ARG A 37 5.47 5.06 -13.07
CA ARG A 37 4.26 4.40 -12.55
C ARG A 37 3.12 5.40 -12.33
N VAL A 38 3.40 6.54 -11.71
CA VAL A 38 2.39 7.60 -11.47
C VAL A 38 1.88 8.17 -12.80
N LEU A 39 2.79 8.49 -13.73
CA LEU A 39 2.42 9.05 -15.05
C LEU A 39 1.54 8.09 -15.86
N TRP A 40 1.93 6.82 -15.97
CA TRP A 40 1.17 5.84 -16.73
C TRP A 40 -0.18 5.52 -16.06
N THR A 41 -0.23 5.43 -14.75
CA THR A 41 -1.48 5.25 -14.02
C THR A 41 -2.42 6.44 -14.24
N PHE A 42 -1.90 7.66 -14.18
CA PHE A 42 -2.67 8.88 -14.48
C PHE A 42 -3.20 8.87 -15.92
N ALA A 43 -2.34 8.56 -16.90
CA ALA A 43 -2.72 8.51 -18.30
C ALA A 43 -3.85 7.48 -18.54
N LEU A 44 -3.72 6.27 -18.01
CA LEU A 44 -4.72 5.21 -18.14
C LEU A 44 -6.05 5.61 -17.48
N LEU A 45 -6.01 6.19 -16.28
CA LEU A 45 -7.20 6.67 -15.60
C LEU A 45 -7.86 7.84 -16.34
N ALA A 46 -7.08 8.76 -16.88
CA ALA A 46 -7.59 9.88 -17.68
C ALA A 46 -8.32 9.36 -18.93
N VAL A 47 -7.72 8.42 -19.66
CA VAL A 47 -8.36 7.77 -20.83
C VAL A 47 -9.65 7.05 -20.42
N TYR A 48 -9.60 6.26 -19.34
CA TYR A 48 -10.78 5.55 -18.83
C TYR A 48 -11.92 6.52 -18.47
N LEU A 49 -11.61 7.62 -17.78
CA LEU A 49 -12.59 8.62 -17.39
C LEU A 49 -13.17 9.35 -18.61
N PHE A 50 -12.32 9.66 -19.59
CA PHE A 50 -12.75 10.26 -20.85
C PHE A 50 -13.74 9.35 -21.58
N CYS A 51 -13.42 8.07 -21.73
CA CYS A 51 -14.29 7.09 -22.39
C CYS A 51 -15.57 6.82 -21.60
N SER A 52 -15.50 6.77 -20.28
CA SER A 52 -16.63 6.47 -19.40
C SER A 52 -17.61 7.61 -19.23
N ARG A 53 -17.29 8.82 -19.67
CA ARG A 53 -18.08 10.05 -19.52
C ARG A 53 -18.54 10.34 -18.07
N ARG A 54 -17.82 9.84 -17.05
CA ARG A 54 -18.17 9.98 -15.62
C ARG A 54 -17.64 11.27 -14.98
N TRP A 55 -17.60 12.37 -15.72
CA TRP A 55 -17.06 13.65 -15.27
C TRP A 55 -17.77 14.26 -14.08
N ARG A 56 -19.10 14.01 -13.94
CA ARG A 56 -19.89 14.54 -12.82
C ARG A 56 -19.38 14.12 -11.45
N TRP A 57 -18.87 12.89 -11.33
CA TRP A 57 -18.32 12.40 -10.08
C TRP A 57 -17.04 13.14 -9.70
N ILE A 58 -16.17 13.38 -10.67
CA ILE A 58 -14.92 14.13 -10.45
C ILE A 58 -15.21 15.57 -10.08
N GLN A 59 -16.09 16.24 -10.81
CA GLN A 59 -16.49 17.61 -10.50
C GLN A 59 -16.99 17.74 -9.06
N LYS A 60 -17.83 16.81 -8.60
CA LYS A 60 -18.32 16.78 -7.23
C LYS A 60 -17.21 16.57 -6.21
N ALA A 61 -16.26 15.65 -6.50
CA ALA A 61 -15.15 15.36 -5.60
C ALA A 61 -14.16 16.54 -5.49
N VAL A 62 -13.88 17.24 -6.59
CA VAL A 62 -12.95 18.39 -6.61
C VAL A 62 -13.57 19.66 -6.00
N THR A 63 -14.90 19.77 -5.98
CA THR A 63 -15.59 20.95 -5.41
C THR A 63 -15.54 20.97 -3.88
N ASP A 64 -15.46 19.79 -3.24
CA ASP A 64 -15.38 19.70 -1.78
C ASP A 64 -13.93 19.78 -1.30
N LYS A 65 -13.54 20.91 -0.71
CA LYS A 65 -12.19 21.15 -0.18
C LYS A 65 -11.73 20.10 0.83
N ARG A 66 -12.65 19.56 1.64
CA ARG A 66 -12.32 18.52 2.62
C ARG A 66 -11.96 17.21 1.93
N THR A 67 -12.74 16.83 0.94
CA THR A 67 -12.48 15.65 0.10
C THR A 67 -11.12 15.79 -0.61
N VAL A 68 -10.85 16.94 -1.22
CA VAL A 68 -9.57 17.22 -1.89
C VAL A 68 -8.40 17.11 -0.91
N ALA A 69 -8.50 17.70 0.28
CA ALA A 69 -7.45 17.65 1.29
C ALA A 69 -7.17 16.20 1.74
N VAL A 70 -8.21 15.41 1.97
CA VAL A 70 -8.06 13.99 2.34
C VAL A 70 -7.39 13.20 1.21
N PHE A 71 -7.80 13.40 -0.04
CA PHE A 71 -7.16 12.74 -1.18
C PHE A 71 -5.71 13.14 -1.36
N LEU A 72 -5.37 14.43 -1.21
CA LEU A 72 -3.99 14.91 -1.28
C LEU A 72 -3.12 14.28 -0.18
N MET A 73 -3.60 14.30 1.05
CA MET A 73 -2.87 13.69 2.17
C MET A 73 -2.67 12.18 1.96
N SER A 74 -3.73 11.48 1.58
CA SER A 74 -3.66 10.04 1.31
C SER A 74 -2.72 9.72 0.16
N SER A 75 -2.73 10.52 -0.93
CA SER A 75 -1.83 10.30 -2.07
C SER A 75 -0.37 10.55 -1.72
N VAL A 76 -0.06 11.55 -0.89
CA VAL A 76 1.30 11.78 -0.38
C VAL A 76 1.77 10.59 0.46
N LEU A 77 0.95 10.12 1.41
CA LEU A 77 1.29 8.99 2.26
C LEU A 77 1.50 7.70 1.45
N ILE A 78 0.62 7.41 0.51
CA ILE A 78 0.73 6.24 -0.36
C ILE A 78 1.97 6.34 -1.25
N THR A 79 2.25 7.52 -1.83
CA THR A 79 3.43 7.74 -2.65
C THR A 79 4.71 7.57 -1.83
N ALA A 80 4.78 8.12 -0.63
CA ALA A 80 5.91 7.93 0.27
C ALA A 80 6.13 6.45 0.61
N ASN A 81 5.06 5.72 0.97
CA ASN A 81 5.12 4.29 1.27
C ASN A 81 5.66 3.49 0.07
N TRP A 82 5.11 3.70 -1.13
CA TRP A 82 5.55 3.00 -2.33
C TRP A 82 6.96 3.39 -2.78
N SER A 83 7.37 4.65 -2.59
CA SER A 83 8.73 5.10 -2.90
C SER A 83 9.74 4.40 -1.99
N THR A 84 9.44 4.30 -0.70
CA THR A 84 10.28 3.60 0.27
C THR A 84 10.40 2.11 -0.07
N TYR A 85 9.28 1.46 -0.39
CA TYR A 85 9.27 0.06 -0.80
C TYR A 85 10.08 -0.17 -2.08
N THR A 86 9.85 0.63 -3.13
CA THR A 86 10.57 0.52 -4.39
C THR A 86 12.07 0.73 -4.18
N TYR A 87 12.46 1.73 -3.38
CA TYR A 87 13.85 1.98 -3.01
C TYR A 87 14.47 0.74 -2.34
N ALA A 88 13.82 0.18 -1.34
CA ALA A 88 14.34 -0.98 -0.61
C ALA A 88 14.55 -2.20 -1.52
N ILE A 89 13.60 -2.49 -2.41
CA ILE A 89 13.74 -3.64 -3.34
C ILE A 89 14.86 -3.40 -4.37
N VAL A 90 14.94 -2.21 -4.96
CA VAL A 90 15.95 -1.87 -5.99
C VAL A 90 17.35 -1.82 -5.40
N THR A 91 17.48 -1.47 -4.11
CA THR A 91 18.76 -1.46 -3.38
C THR A 91 19.10 -2.80 -2.70
N ASN A 92 18.44 -3.90 -3.07
CA ASN A 92 18.64 -5.26 -2.51
C ASN A 92 18.29 -5.40 -1.00
N GLN A 93 17.44 -4.50 -0.46
CA GLN A 93 16.95 -4.54 0.92
C GLN A 93 15.56 -5.21 0.98
N THR A 94 15.41 -6.33 0.28
CA THR A 94 14.10 -7.02 0.16
C THR A 94 13.63 -7.60 1.49
N LEU A 95 14.56 -8.06 2.34
CA LEU A 95 14.22 -8.59 3.66
C LEU A 95 13.66 -7.49 4.57
N GLU A 96 14.32 -6.33 4.60
CA GLU A 96 13.89 -5.17 5.38
C GLU A 96 12.53 -4.65 4.91
N ALA A 97 12.30 -4.61 3.59
CA ALA A 97 11.01 -4.27 3.02
C ALA A 97 9.91 -5.24 3.46
N SER A 98 10.21 -6.55 3.46
CA SER A 98 9.29 -7.59 3.91
C SER A 98 8.96 -7.47 5.39
N LEU A 99 9.96 -7.22 6.24
CA LEU A 99 9.78 -6.98 7.68
C LEU A 99 8.87 -5.77 7.92
N GLY A 100 9.05 -4.68 7.16
CA GLY A 100 8.18 -3.51 7.22
C GLY A 100 6.71 -3.87 6.98
N TYR A 101 6.42 -4.76 6.04
CA TYR A 101 5.05 -5.24 5.81
C TYR A 101 4.52 -6.14 6.94
N PHE A 102 5.35 -6.94 7.58
CA PHE A 102 4.96 -7.70 8.77
C PHE A 102 4.63 -6.82 9.95
N MET A 103 5.17 -5.61 10.03
CA MET A 103 4.83 -4.64 11.06
C MET A 103 3.47 -3.97 10.86
N ASN A 104 2.93 -3.94 9.62
CA ASN A 104 1.66 -3.29 9.32
C ASN A 104 0.48 -3.73 10.21
N PRO A 105 0.23 -5.04 10.44
CA PRO A 105 -0.83 -5.47 11.35
C PRO A 105 -0.63 -4.96 12.78
N LEU A 106 0.61 -4.93 13.27
CA LEU A 106 0.94 -4.45 14.62
C LEU A 106 0.64 -2.96 14.75
N VAL A 107 1.11 -2.15 13.78
CA VAL A 107 0.84 -0.72 13.73
C VAL A 107 -0.66 -0.44 13.59
N SER A 108 -1.36 -1.19 12.76
CA SER A 108 -2.82 -1.06 12.57
C SER A 108 -3.59 -1.31 13.86
N VAL A 109 -3.22 -2.35 14.61
CA VAL A 109 -3.84 -2.64 15.91
C VAL A 109 -3.49 -1.57 16.94
N LEU A 110 -2.25 -1.10 16.98
CA LEU A 110 -1.85 0.00 17.86
C LEU A 110 -2.67 1.27 17.57
N LEU A 111 -2.81 1.64 16.30
CA LEU A 111 -3.62 2.79 15.90
C LEU A 111 -5.11 2.58 16.24
N GLY A 112 -5.66 1.38 16.01
CA GLY A 112 -7.03 1.04 16.38
C GLY A 112 -7.29 1.17 17.89
N THR A 113 -6.37 0.67 18.71
CA THR A 113 -6.50 0.77 20.17
C THR A 113 -6.34 2.20 20.71
N VAL A 114 -5.37 2.97 20.18
CA VAL A 114 -5.07 4.32 20.66
C VAL A 114 -6.10 5.34 20.15
N PHE A 115 -6.38 5.34 18.85
CA PHE A 115 -7.24 6.37 18.22
C PHE A 115 -8.72 5.99 18.22
N LEU A 116 -9.05 4.72 17.95
CA LEU A 116 -10.43 4.25 17.89
C LEU A 116 -10.90 3.69 19.23
N LYS A 117 -10.01 3.59 20.24
CA LYS A 117 -10.30 3.03 21.58
C LYS A 117 -10.88 1.63 21.51
N GLU A 118 -10.48 0.85 20.51
CA GLU A 118 -10.88 -0.54 20.37
C GLU A 118 -10.33 -1.38 21.53
N LYS A 119 -11.17 -2.23 22.11
CA LYS A 119 -10.76 -3.12 23.21
C LYS A 119 -10.27 -4.44 22.63
N LEU A 120 -9.02 -4.74 22.85
CA LEU A 120 -8.44 -6.04 22.49
C LEU A 120 -8.95 -7.12 23.44
N ASN A 121 -9.25 -8.28 22.88
CA ASN A 121 -9.48 -9.46 23.71
C ASN A 121 -8.13 -10.09 24.11
N LYS A 122 -8.15 -11.00 25.10
CA LYS A 122 -6.92 -11.63 25.64
C LYS A 122 -6.13 -12.39 24.55
N ALA A 123 -6.81 -13.05 23.63
CA ALA A 123 -6.15 -13.78 22.54
C ALA A 123 -5.47 -12.84 21.55
N GLN A 124 -6.09 -11.71 21.20
CA GLN A 124 -5.51 -10.67 20.35
C GLN A 124 -4.28 -10.03 21.01
N THR A 125 -4.36 -9.71 22.32
CA THR A 125 -3.23 -9.16 23.07
C THR A 125 -2.05 -10.14 23.05
N LEU A 126 -2.30 -11.42 23.30
CA LEU A 126 -1.26 -12.44 23.30
C LEU A 126 -0.62 -12.59 21.89
N ALA A 127 -1.43 -12.60 20.84
CA ALA A 127 -0.94 -12.69 19.47
C ALA A 127 -0.02 -11.49 19.10
N ILE A 128 -0.40 -10.29 19.54
CA ILE A 128 0.41 -9.07 19.31
C ILE A 128 1.73 -9.15 20.06
N LEU A 129 1.73 -9.62 21.32
CA LEU A 129 2.96 -9.78 22.09
C LEU A 129 3.92 -10.76 21.43
N PHE A 130 3.43 -11.91 20.93
CA PHE A 130 4.26 -12.85 20.17
C PHE A 130 4.79 -12.25 18.88
N ALA A 131 3.97 -11.49 18.14
CA ALA A 131 4.40 -10.85 16.92
C ALA A 131 5.44 -9.74 17.18
N CYS A 132 5.27 -8.95 18.25
CA CYS A 132 6.29 -7.97 18.68
C CYS A 132 7.60 -8.66 19.06
N ALA A 133 7.55 -9.74 19.83
CA ALA A 133 8.74 -10.50 20.18
C ALA A 133 9.47 -11.06 18.94
N GLY A 134 8.73 -11.57 17.95
CA GLY A 134 9.29 -12.02 16.68
C GLY A 134 10.00 -10.92 15.90
N VAL A 135 9.39 -9.73 15.83
CA VAL A 135 10.00 -8.57 15.13
C VAL A 135 11.25 -8.06 15.86
N MET A 136 11.28 -8.14 17.20
CA MET A 136 12.45 -7.69 17.98
C MET A 136 13.63 -8.69 17.94
N TRP A 137 13.38 -9.93 17.54
CA TRP A 137 14.41 -10.96 17.42
C TRP A 137 15.18 -10.89 16.10
N VAL A 138 14.63 -10.27 15.08
CA VAL A 138 15.23 -10.13 13.74
C VAL A 138 16.03 -8.84 13.64
#